data_4214392f3af4c1ab787de9ef73b8e765
#
_entry.id   4214392f3af4c1ab787de9ef73b8e765
#
_cell.length_a   1.000
_cell.length_b   1.000
_cell.length_c   1.000
_cell.angle_alpha   90.00
_cell.angle_beta   90.00
_cell.angle_gamma   90.00
#
_symmetry.space_group_name_H-M   'P 1'
#
loop_
_entity.id
_entity.type
_entity.pdbx_description
1 polymer ?
#
loop_
_entity_poly.entity_id
_entity_poly.type
_entity_poly.pdbx_seq_one_letter_code
_entity_poly.pdbx_strand_id
1 'polypeptide(L)'
;MVNRKELNPDSSPQAAYGAELRRFREAKGWKQEDLAAQMEYSSTHISAVETGRKMPTLRFARSADRALGTGDLFERKYREIKHGALLEGFSEFVGYEGRAVEIRLYEIGIIPGLLQTPEYARVLADSAVQRRAITPEQADERVSFLAERQQALERSRPPMMFLVMDESCIRRTVGGRAVMEPQLERLVEFAAAPNTVLQVAPFDMGERRSFDLPVTVLTLSDRSVVAYAESQTQGHLDRETTSVVPILTAYHQLQAEALSQAASVAMIEQVRKGIP
;
A
#
# COMPACT_ATOMS: atom_id res chain seq x y z
N MET A 1 37.10 28.51 -2.51
CA MET A 1 36.27 27.89 -1.43
C MET A 1 34.98 27.39 -2.05
N VAL A 2 34.80 26.08 -2.11
CA VAL A 2 33.53 25.50 -2.62
C VAL A 2 32.47 25.75 -1.54
N ASN A 3 31.41 26.47 -1.92
CA ASN A 3 30.30 26.79 -1.04
C ASN A 3 29.60 25.47 -0.65
N ARG A 4 30.00 24.86 0.48
CA ARG A 4 29.34 23.66 1.03
C ARG A 4 28.00 24.11 1.60
N LYS A 5 26.94 23.94 0.83
CA LYS A 5 25.57 24.06 1.37
C LYS A 5 25.45 23.02 2.48
N GLU A 6 25.24 23.46 3.71
CA GLU A 6 24.95 22.56 4.83
C GLU A 6 23.70 21.75 4.48
N LEU A 7 23.87 20.44 4.48
CA LEU A 7 22.75 19.51 4.31
C LEU A 7 22.05 19.42 5.66
N ASN A 8 20.78 19.72 5.70
CA ASN A 8 19.94 19.40 6.86
C ASN A 8 19.25 18.04 6.60
N PRO A 9 19.77 16.92 7.16
CA PRO A 9 19.20 15.60 6.97
C PRO A 9 17.74 15.50 7.47
N ASP A 10 17.37 16.33 8.44
CA ASP A 10 16.04 16.32 9.06
C ASP A 10 15.00 17.08 8.23
N SER A 11 15.42 17.75 7.14
CA SER A 11 14.50 18.53 6.31
C SER A 11 13.58 17.69 5.44
N SER A 12 14.01 16.49 5.06
CA SER A 12 13.20 15.51 4.31
C SER A 12 13.86 14.14 4.26
N PRO A 13 13.11 13.05 4.01
CA PRO A 13 13.67 11.72 3.80
C PRO A 13 14.69 11.67 2.65
N GLN A 14 14.49 12.46 1.59
CA GLN A 14 15.44 12.58 0.48
C GLN A 14 16.76 13.23 0.93
N ALA A 15 16.68 14.26 1.79
CA ALA A 15 17.86 14.90 2.35
C ALA A 15 18.63 13.95 3.27
N ALA A 16 17.93 13.16 4.08
CA ALA A 16 18.54 12.12 4.92
C ALA A 16 19.26 11.05 4.08
N TYR A 17 18.63 10.58 3.00
CA TYR A 17 19.26 9.65 2.04
C TYR A 17 20.53 10.24 1.42
N GLY A 18 20.42 11.48 0.95
CA GLY A 18 21.55 12.17 0.32
C GLY A 18 22.72 12.40 1.27
N ALA A 19 22.45 12.78 2.51
CA ALA A 19 23.45 12.94 3.57
C ALA A 19 24.15 11.61 3.87
N GLU A 20 23.41 10.51 3.93
CA GLU A 20 23.96 9.17 4.16
C GLU A 20 24.83 8.71 2.98
N LEU A 21 24.38 8.91 1.74
CA LEU A 21 25.15 8.62 0.53
C LEU A 21 26.49 9.35 0.55
N ARG A 22 26.46 10.65 0.88
CA ARG A 22 27.64 11.49 1.01
C ARG A 22 28.57 10.97 2.11
N ARG A 23 28.02 10.59 3.27
CA ARG A 23 28.80 10.05 4.40
C ARG A 23 29.60 8.80 3.99
N PHE A 24 28.96 7.83 3.32
CA PHE A 24 29.62 6.61 2.85
C PHE A 24 30.67 6.89 1.76
N ARG A 25 30.36 7.81 0.84
CA ARG A 25 31.33 8.24 -0.19
C ARG A 25 32.59 8.88 0.44
N GLU A 26 32.37 9.82 1.37
CA GLU A 26 33.47 10.51 2.06
C GLU A 26 34.28 9.55 2.96
N ALA A 27 33.64 8.56 3.58
CA ALA A 27 34.33 7.52 4.34
C ALA A 27 35.28 6.67 3.47
N LYS A 28 35.02 6.55 2.17
CA LYS A 28 35.96 5.93 1.20
C LYS A 28 37.00 6.90 0.66
N GLY A 29 37.01 8.17 1.07
CA GLY A 29 37.87 9.21 0.54
C GLY A 29 37.54 9.64 -0.89
N TRP A 30 36.35 9.30 -1.38
CA TRP A 30 35.95 9.54 -2.78
C TRP A 30 35.38 10.94 -2.98
N LYS A 31 35.66 11.53 -4.15
CA LYS A 31 34.93 12.69 -4.68
C LYS A 31 33.62 12.24 -5.33
N GLN A 32 32.77 13.19 -5.70
CA GLN A 32 31.52 12.89 -6.41
C GLN A 32 31.78 12.26 -7.79
N GLU A 33 32.89 12.65 -8.44
CA GLU A 33 33.32 12.07 -9.72
C GLU A 33 33.71 10.59 -9.58
N ASP A 34 34.38 10.22 -8.47
CA ASP A 34 34.79 8.84 -8.22
C ASP A 34 33.57 7.94 -8.01
N LEU A 35 32.60 8.37 -7.19
CA LEU A 35 31.37 7.64 -7.00
C LEU A 35 30.54 7.56 -8.30
N ALA A 36 30.50 8.65 -9.06
CA ALA A 36 29.80 8.71 -10.35
C ALA A 36 30.35 7.68 -11.34
N ALA A 37 31.68 7.57 -11.44
CA ALA A 37 32.34 6.58 -12.29
C ALA A 37 32.01 5.13 -11.86
N GLN A 38 32.02 4.83 -10.54
CA GLN A 38 31.71 3.50 -10.01
C GLN A 38 30.23 3.10 -10.22
N MET A 39 29.35 4.09 -10.24
CA MET A 39 27.90 3.87 -10.36
C MET A 39 27.38 4.00 -11.81
N GLU A 40 28.22 4.42 -12.75
CA GLU A 40 27.84 4.75 -14.15
C GLU A 40 26.79 5.87 -14.23
N TYR A 41 26.98 6.92 -13.43
CA TYR A 41 26.18 8.14 -13.39
C TYR A 41 27.06 9.37 -13.62
N SER A 42 26.44 10.54 -13.82
CA SER A 42 27.18 11.81 -13.83
C SER A 42 27.42 12.34 -12.42
N SER A 43 28.52 13.08 -12.20
CA SER A 43 28.77 13.76 -10.92
C SER A 43 27.67 14.76 -10.56
N THR A 44 27.05 15.40 -11.56
CA THR A 44 25.88 16.26 -11.38
C THR A 44 24.68 15.49 -10.81
N HIS A 45 24.46 14.24 -11.26
CA HIS A 45 23.40 13.37 -10.73
C HIS A 45 23.70 12.99 -9.27
N ILE A 46 24.93 12.56 -8.97
CA ILE A 46 25.35 12.27 -7.58
C ILE A 46 25.13 13.49 -6.68
N SER A 47 25.58 14.68 -7.13
CA SER A 47 25.38 15.93 -6.38
C SER A 47 23.89 16.27 -6.17
N ALA A 48 23.05 16.04 -7.14
CA ALA A 48 21.60 16.29 -7.02
C ALA A 48 20.94 15.36 -6.01
N VAL A 49 21.34 14.08 -5.97
CA VAL A 49 20.84 13.13 -4.97
C VAL A 49 21.42 13.41 -3.59
N GLU A 50 22.71 13.65 -3.46
CA GLU A 50 23.36 13.99 -2.17
C GLU A 50 22.77 15.26 -1.52
N THR A 51 22.26 16.19 -2.33
CA THR A 51 21.65 17.43 -1.84
C THR A 51 20.11 17.36 -1.71
N GLY A 52 19.51 16.18 -1.89
CA GLY A 52 18.06 15.99 -1.81
C GLY A 52 17.25 16.66 -2.92
N ARG A 53 17.93 17.26 -3.94
CA ARG A 53 17.26 17.92 -5.07
C ARG A 53 16.68 16.96 -6.10
N LYS A 54 17.16 15.71 -6.08
CA LYS A 54 16.68 14.65 -6.95
C LYS A 54 16.44 13.39 -6.13
N MET A 55 15.27 12.81 -6.30
CA MET A 55 14.95 11.54 -5.69
C MET A 55 15.78 10.42 -6.32
N PRO A 56 16.39 9.50 -5.54
CA PRO A 56 17.04 8.33 -6.09
C PRO A 56 16.02 7.42 -6.80
N THR A 57 16.49 6.62 -7.74
CA THR A 57 15.71 5.51 -8.32
C THR A 57 16.16 4.19 -7.72
N LEU A 58 15.37 3.12 -7.85
CA LEU A 58 15.77 1.78 -7.39
C LEU A 58 17.09 1.34 -8.03
N ARG A 59 17.26 1.61 -9.34
CA ARG A 59 18.52 1.34 -10.05
C ARG A 59 19.70 2.11 -9.45
N PHE A 60 19.49 3.39 -9.10
CA PHE A 60 20.49 4.22 -8.45
C PHE A 60 20.86 3.65 -7.07
N ALA A 61 19.87 3.31 -6.24
CA ALA A 61 20.08 2.76 -4.90
C ALA A 61 20.89 1.44 -4.94
N ARG A 62 20.51 0.50 -5.81
CA ARG A 62 21.27 -0.75 -6.02
C ARG A 62 22.68 -0.52 -6.53
N SER A 63 22.88 0.50 -7.37
CA SER A 63 24.22 0.87 -7.84
C SER A 63 25.05 1.46 -6.72
N ALA A 64 24.45 2.25 -5.83
CA ALA A 64 25.11 2.79 -4.63
C ALA A 64 25.56 1.67 -3.69
N ASP A 65 24.67 0.71 -3.41
CA ASP A 65 24.99 -0.45 -2.56
C ASP A 65 26.18 -1.25 -3.10
N ARG A 66 26.21 -1.52 -4.42
CA ARG A 66 27.35 -2.21 -5.06
C ARG A 66 28.64 -1.42 -4.98
N ALA A 67 28.62 -0.12 -5.30
CA ALA A 67 29.81 0.73 -5.33
C ALA A 67 30.38 0.96 -3.93
N LEU A 68 29.51 1.14 -2.96
CA LEU A 68 29.91 1.45 -1.58
C LEU A 68 30.10 0.21 -0.71
N GLY A 69 29.60 -0.96 -1.13
CA GLY A 69 29.69 -2.22 -0.37
C GLY A 69 28.78 -2.23 0.86
N THR A 70 27.58 -1.64 0.75
CA THR A 70 26.64 -1.44 1.86
C THR A 70 25.54 -2.51 1.94
N GLY A 71 25.67 -3.60 1.15
CA GLY A 71 24.68 -4.66 1.10
C GLY A 71 23.40 -4.18 0.40
N ASP A 72 22.35 -3.90 1.14
CA ASP A 72 21.05 -3.42 0.67
C ASP A 72 20.59 -2.12 1.36
N LEU A 73 21.51 -1.42 2.02
CA LEU A 73 21.20 -0.22 2.83
C LEU A 73 20.48 0.86 2.02
N PHE A 74 21.05 1.22 0.84
CA PHE A 74 20.48 2.27 -0.01
C PHE A 74 19.21 1.81 -0.72
N GLU A 75 19.10 0.53 -1.05
CA GLU A 75 17.85 -0.04 -1.57
C GLU A 75 16.73 0.04 -0.51
N ARG A 76 16.99 -0.32 0.75
CA ARG A 76 16.02 -0.17 1.84
C ARG A 76 15.63 1.29 2.04
N LYS A 77 16.61 2.19 2.17
CA LYS A 77 16.34 3.64 2.32
C LYS A 77 15.57 4.23 1.14
N TYR A 78 15.83 3.77 -0.09
CA TYR A 78 15.03 4.16 -1.24
C TYR A 78 13.57 3.71 -1.09
N ARG A 79 13.35 2.46 -0.63
CA ARG A 79 12.00 1.95 -0.37
C ARG A 79 11.30 2.74 0.75
N GLU A 80 12.02 3.08 1.82
CA GLU A 80 11.52 3.94 2.90
C GLU A 80 11.09 5.33 2.37
N ILE A 81 11.88 5.94 1.49
CA ILE A 81 11.53 7.22 0.87
C ILE A 81 10.34 7.07 -0.07
N LYS A 82 10.39 6.11 -0.98
CA LYS A 82 9.32 5.84 -1.95
C LYS A 82 8.02 5.43 -1.28
N HIS A 83 8.11 4.79 -0.15
CA HIS A 83 6.97 4.25 0.59
C HIS A 83 6.81 4.86 1.99
N GLY A 84 7.55 5.92 2.29
CA GLY A 84 7.52 6.59 3.61
C GLY A 84 6.17 7.23 3.98
N ALA A 85 5.23 7.25 3.03
CA ALA A 85 3.82 7.49 3.29
C ALA A 85 3.04 6.22 3.65
N LEU A 86 3.69 5.03 3.59
CA LEU A 86 3.09 3.73 3.84
C LEU A 86 3.55 3.20 5.21
N LEU A 87 2.73 2.36 5.81
CA LEU A 87 3.06 1.70 7.07
C LEU A 87 4.27 0.78 6.91
N GLU A 88 5.10 0.68 7.95
CA GLU A 88 6.17 -0.30 8.02
C GLU A 88 5.59 -1.72 7.82
N GLY A 89 6.26 -2.56 7.02
CA GLY A 89 5.78 -3.90 6.65
C GLY A 89 4.82 -3.94 5.45
N PHE A 90 4.19 -2.82 5.07
CA PHE A 90 3.22 -2.79 3.97
C PHE A 90 3.87 -3.09 2.59
N SER A 91 5.07 -2.59 2.34
CA SER A 91 5.79 -2.88 1.09
C SER A 91 6.13 -4.36 0.91
N GLU A 92 6.42 -5.06 2.00
CA GLU A 92 6.64 -6.50 1.99
C GLU A 92 5.34 -7.24 1.66
N PHE A 93 4.25 -6.86 2.32
CA PHE A 93 2.92 -7.40 2.05
C PHE A 93 2.53 -7.26 0.57
N VAL A 94 2.71 -6.08 -0.04
CA VAL A 94 2.41 -5.85 -1.47
C VAL A 94 3.22 -6.77 -2.39
N GLY A 95 4.45 -7.13 -2.02
CA GLY A 95 5.24 -8.12 -2.73
C GLY A 95 4.61 -9.53 -2.71
N TYR A 96 3.90 -9.91 -1.64
CA TYR A 96 3.12 -11.14 -1.56
C TYR A 96 1.79 -11.02 -2.31
N GLU A 97 1.08 -9.90 -2.15
CA GLU A 97 -0.20 -9.62 -2.82
C GLU A 97 -0.08 -9.76 -4.36
N GLY A 98 0.97 -9.20 -4.96
CA GLY A 98 1.23 -9.31 -6.40
C GLY A 98 1.49 -10.74 -6.90
N ARG A 99 1.79 -11.71 -6.03
CA ARG A 99 2.06 -13.11 -6.36
C ARG A 99 0.97 -14.07 -5.89
N ALA A 100 0.00 -13.57 -5.11
CA ALA A 100 -1.07 -14.38 -4.55
C ALA A 100 -1.95 -14.98 -5.65
N VAL A 101 -2.37 -16.21 -5.49
CA VAL A 101 -3.38 -16.87 -6.35
C VAL A 101 -4.78 -16.75 -5.78
N GLU A 102 -4.88 -16.49 -4.47
CA GLU A 102 -6.13 -16.15 -3.79
C GLU A 102 -5.88 -15.03 -2.80
N ILE A 103 -6.80 -14.06 -2.76
CA ILE A 103 -6.78 -12.91 -1.86
C ILE A 103 -8.10 -12.90 -1.10
N ARG A 104 -8.04 -12.97 0.22
CA ARG A 104 -9.18 -12.82 1.13
C ARG A 104 -9.02 -11.52 1.89
N LEU A 105 -9.99 -10.65 1.78
CA LEU A 105 -9.99 -9.32 2.40
C LEU A 105 -11.19 -9.20 3.34
N TYR A 106 -10.95 -8.75 4.55
CA TYR A 106 -11.98 -8.18 5.42
C TYR A 106 -11.63 -6.71 5.70
N GLU A 107 -12.58 -5.81 5.50
CA GLU A 107 -12.38 -4.38 5.67
C GLU A 107 -13.49 -3.74 6.49
N ILE A 108 -13.14 -2.71 7.27
CA ILE A 108 -14.03 -1.98 8.16
C ILE A 108 -13.91 -0.47 7.92
N GLY A 109 -15.03 0.18 7.68
CA GLY A 109 -15.14 1.64 7.69
C GLY A 109 -14.76 2.37 6.41
N ILE A 110 -13.94 1.78 5.54
CA ILE A 110 -13.61 2.32 4.21
C ILE A 110 -13.68 1.22 3.15
N ILE A 111 -13.83 1.60 1.90
CA ILE A 111 -13.70 0.65 0.79
C ILE A 111 -12.24 0.17 0.71
N PRO A 112 -11.98 -1.16 0.54
CA PRO A 112 -10.62 -1.67 0.40
C PRO A 112 -9.87 -0.99 -0.73
N GLY A 113 -8.58 -0.69 -0.52
CA GLY A 113 -7.75 0.03 -1.48
C GLY A 113 -7.77 -0.56 -2.88
N LEU A 114 -7.75 -1.90 -3.01
CA LEU A 114 -7.79 -2.58 -4.31
C LEU A 114 -9.06 -2.30 -5.13
N LEU A 115 -10.13 -1.83 -4.49
CA LEU A 115 -11.42 -1.53 -5.13
C LEU A 115 -11.76 -0.04 -5.14
N GLN A 116 -10.89 0.82 -4.60
CA GLN A 116 -11.14 2.26 -4.62
C GLN A 116 -11.05 2.81 -6.05
N THR A 117 -11.96 3.74 -6.39
CA THR A 117 -11.77 4.60 -7.56
C THR A 117 -10.69 5.63 -7.29
N PRO A 118 -10.05 6.20 -8.33
CA PRO A 118 -9.05 7.26 -8.14
C PRO A 118 -9.59 8.46 -7.33
N GLU A 119 -10.86 8.84 -7.54
CA GLU A 119 -11.52 9.94 -6.87
C GLU A 119 -11.74 9.64 -5.38
N TYR A 120 -12.17 8.42 -5.04
CA TYR A 120 -12.35 7.98 -3.66
C TYR A 120 -11.01 7.98 -2.91
N ALA A 121 -9.96 7.39 -3.52
CA ALA A 121 -8.62 7.36 -2.96
C ALA A 121 -8.05 8.78 -2.76
N ARG A 122 -8.29 9.69 -3.73
CA ARG A 122 -7.86 11.09 -3.65
C ARG A 122 -8.51 11.79 -2.47
N VAL A 123 -9.82 11.67 -2.28
CA VAL A 123 -10.52 12.29 -1.15
C VAL A 123 -9.95 11.82 0.20
N LEU A 124 -9.65 10.54 0.35
CA LEU A 124 -9.03 10.02 1.56
C LEU A 124 -7.62 10.60 1.78
N ALA A 125 -6.81 10.69 0.73
CA ALA A 125 -5.47 11.23 0.79
C ALA A 125 -5.49 12.74 1.12
N ASP A 126 -6.33 13.52 0.47
CA ASP A 126 -6.48 14.96 0.73
C ASP A 126 -6.99 15.23 2.15
N SER A 127 -7.90 14.40 2.67
CA SER A 127 -8.33 14.48 4.06
C SER A 127 -7.19 14.24 5.04
N ALA A 128 -6.24 13.34 4.71
CA ALA A 128 -5.04 13.13 5.53
C ALA A 128 -4.09 14.33 5.48
N VAL A 129 -3.97 15.01 4.34
CA VAL A 129 -3.22 16.27 4.19
C VAL A 129 -3.86 17.37 5.04
N GLN A 130 -5.19 17.54 4.98
CA GLN A 130 -5.91 18.55 5.78
C GLN A 130 -5.70 18.34 7.28
N ARG A 131 -5.63 17.10 7.74
CA ARG A 131 -5.29 16.76 9.14
C ARG A 131 -3.79 16.85 9.45
N ARG A 132 -2.96 17.25 8.49
CA ARG A 132 -1.49 17.31 8.61
C ARG A 132 -0.83 15.96 8.98
N ALA A 133 -1.49 14.87 8.63
CA ALA A 133 -0.95 13.52 8.86
C ALA A 133 0.07 13.12 7.79
N ILE A 134 -0.06 13.69 6.59
CA ILE A 134 0.85 13.50 5.46
C ILE A 134 1.02 14.81 4.68
N THR A 135 2.08 14.90 3.84
CA THR A 135 2.26 16.02 2.93
C THR A 135 1.45 15.84 1.63
N PRO A 136 1.23 16.90 0.82
CA PRO A 136 0.61 16.78 -0.49
C PRO A 136 1.35 15.79 -1.42
N GLU A 137 2.68 15.82 -1.41
CA GLU A 137 3.51 14.90 -2.20
C GLU A 137 3.30 13.44 -1.77
N GLN A 138 3.21 13.19 -0.46
CA GLN A 138 2.89 11.86 0.08
C GLN A 138 1.47 11.41 -0.29
N ALA A 139 0.52 12.33 -0.40
CA ALA A 139 -0.83 12.01 -0.90
C ALA A 139 -0.80 11.55 -2.36
N ASP A 140 -0.04 12.25 -3.22
CA ASP A 140 0.16 11.87 -4.63
C ASP A 140 0.83 10.49 -4.75
N GLU A 141 1.86 10.24 -3.94
CA GLU A 141 2.53 8.94 -3.88
C GLU A 141 1.57 7.82 -3.47
N ARG A 142 0.72 8.02 -2.46
CA ARG A 142 -0.28 7.03 -2.02
C ARG A 142 -1.27 6.68 -3.12
N VAL A 143 -1.80 7.67 -3.80
CA VAL A 143 -2.77 7.46 -4.91
C VAL A 143 -2.09 6.74 -6.07
N SER A 144 -0.88 7.14 -6.46
CA SER A 144 -0.10 6.51 -7.53
C SER A 144 0.24 5.05 -7.18
N PHE A 145 0.68 4.80 -5.95
CA PHE A 145 1.01 3.47 -5.48
C PHE A 145 -0.21 2.54 -5.45
N LEU A 146 -1.38 3.08 -5.07
CA LEU A 146 -2.62 2.33 -5.10
C LEU A 146 -2.98 1.91 -6.54
N ALA A 147 -2.86 2.81 -7.51
CA ALA A 147 -3.07 2.50 -8.92
C ALA A 147 -2.10 1.42 -9.43
N GLU A 148 -0.81 1.49 -9.06
CA GLU A 148 0.18 0.44 -9.38
C GLU A 148 -0.22 -0.93 -8.80
N ARG A 149 -0.73 -0.98 -7.56
CA ARG A 149 -1.22 -2.22 -6.94
C ARG A 149 -2.43 -2.80 -7.66
N GLN A 150 -3.40 -1.96 -8.02
CA GLN A 150 -4.59 -2.38 -8.77
C GLN A 150 -4.19 -2.96 -10.13
N GLN A 151 -3.30 -2.28 -10.86
CA GLN A 151 -2.79 -2.75 -12.14
C GLN A 151 -2.02 -4.08 -12.04
N ALA A 152 -1.29 -4.31 -10.96
CA ALA A 152 -0.56 -5.57 -10.75
C ALA A 152 -1.48 -6.80 -10.63
N LEU A 153 -2.76 -6.60 -10.34
CA LEU A 153 -3.77 -7.67 -10.30
C LEU A 153 -4.46 -7.91 -11.66
N GLU A 154 -4.33 -6.98 -12.61
CA GLU A 154 -4.82 -7.09 -13.99
C GLU A 154 -3.85 -7.91 -14.85
N ARG A 155 -3.62 -9.16 -14.47
CA ARG A 155 -2.71 -10.08 -15.15
C ARG A 155 -3.48 -11.16 -15.89
N SER A 156 -2.82 -11.90 -16.80
CA SER A 156 -3.42 -12.98 -17.59
C SER A 156 -4.10 -14.09 -16.77
N ARG A 157 -3.68 -14.27 -15.52
CA ARG A 157 -4.30 -15.15 -14.52
C ARG A 157 -4.52 -14.35 -13.25
N PRO A 158 -5.63 -13.58 -13.16
CA PRO A 158 -5.94 -12.81 -11.97
C PRO A 158 -6.18 -13.74 -10.77
N PRO A 159 -5.90 -13.28 -9.54
CA PRO A 159 -6.18 -14.06 -8.35
C PRO A 159 -7.69 -14.26 -8.16
N MET A 160 -8.08 -15.35 -7.50
CA MET A 160 -9.43 -15.46 -6.93
C MET A 160 -9.52 -14.50 -5.74
N MET A 161 -10.52 -13.62 -5.73
CA MET A 161 -10.70 -12.60 -4.70
C MET A 161 -11.97 -12.85 -3.89
N PHE A 162 -11.82 -12.96 -2.59
CA PHE A 162 -12.91 -13.05 -1.62
C PHE A 162 -12.90 -11.79 -0.78
N LEU A 163 -13.93 -11.00 -0.88
CA LEU A 163 -14.08 -9.76 -0.15
C LEU A 163 -15.26 -9.84 0.78
N VAL A 164 -15.05 -9.64 2.07
CA VAL A 164 -16.09 -9.33 3.04
C VAL A 164 -15.87 -7.89 3.52
N MET A 165 -16.87 -7.05 3.40
CA MET A 165 -16.84 -5.69 3.92
C MET A 165 -17.87 -5.54 5.03
N ASP A 166 -17.48 -4.89 6.13
CA ASP A 166 -18.45 -4.39 7.10
C ASP A 166 -19.41 -3.40 6.44
N GLU A 167 -20.67 -3.42 6.81
CA GLU A 167 -21.70 -2.53 6.24
C GLU A 167 -21.31 -1.04 6.34
N SER A 168 -20.50 -0.66 7.32
CA SER A 168 -19.98 0.71 7.46
C SER A 168 -19.15 1.17 6.25
N CYS A 169 -18.51 0.25 5.52
CA CYS A 169 -17.71 0.59 4.34
C CYS A 169 -18.57 1.23 3.23
N ILE A 170 -19.79 0.73 3.05
CA ILE A 170 -20.71 1.22 2.00
C ILE A 170 -21.61 2.36 2.47
N ARG A 171 -21.85 2.49 3.79
CA ARG A 171 -22.71 3.54 4.34
C ARG A 171 -21.95 4.83 4.67
N ARG A 172 -20.66 4.77 4.93
CA ARG A 172 -19.84 5.95 5.19
C ARG A 172 -19.66 6.74 3.90
N THR A 173 -20.27 7.91 3.83
CA THR A 173 -20.15 8.79 2.66
C THR A 173 -18.76 9.43 2.64
N VAL A 174 -17.99 9.15 1.59
CA VAL A 174 -16.67 9.74 1.32
C VAL A 174 -16.77 10.61 0.08
N GLY A 175 -16.42 11.89 0.18
CA GLY A 175 -16.42 12.83 -0.95
C GLY A 175 -17.81 13.19 -1.52
N GLY A 176 -18.89 12.83 -0.81
CA GLY A 176 -20.25 13.08 -1.25
C GLY A 176 -20.71 12.18 -2.41
N ARG A 177 -21.90 12.49 -2.95
CA ARG A 177 -22.56 11.67 -3.97
C ARG A 177 -21.69 11.44 -5.21
N ALA A 178 -21.04 12.49 -5.70
CA ALA A 178 -20.24 12.44 -6.93
C ALA A 178 -19.09 11.44 -6.88
N VAL A 179 -18.57 11.13 -5.67
CA VAL A 179 -17.50 10.16 -5.45
C VAL A 179 -18.06 8.79 -5.07
N MET A 180 -19.09 8.75 -4.21
CA MET A 180 -19.65 7.47 -3.72
C MET A 180 -20.43 6.72 -4.79
N GLU A 181 -21.15 7.39 -5.67
CA GLU A 181 -21.99 6.73 -6.70
C GLU A 181 -21.13 5.88 -7.65
N PRO A 182 -20.05 6.41 -8.29
CA PRO A 182 -19.14 5.60 -9.09
C PRO A 182 -18.39 4.54 -8.26
N GLN A 183 -18.08 4.85 -7.01
CA GLN A 183 -17.40 3.90 -6.13
C GLN A 183 -18.27 2.68 -5.82
N LEU A 184 -19.55 2.85 -5.53
CA LEU A 184 -20.47 1.75 -5.29
C LEU A 184 -20.78 0.97 -6.58
N GLU A 185 -20.86 1.65 -7.73
CA GLU A 185 -20.96 1.01 -9.03
C GLU A 185 -19.77 0.08 -9.31
N ARG A 186 -18.55 0.52 -9.05
CA ARG A 186 -17.34 -0.31 -9.16
C ARG A 186 -17.41 -1.57 -8.29
N LEU A 187 -18.04 -1.53 -7.11
CA LEU A 187 -18.24 -2.73 -6.28
C LEU A 187 -19.21 -3.71 -6.93
N VAL A 188 -20.27 -3.22 -7.56
CA VAL A 188 -21.23 -4.05 -8.30
C VAL A 188 -20.56 -4.71 -9.51
N GLU A 189 -19.74 -3.96 -10.26
CA GLU A 189 -18.96 -4.48 -11.38
C GLU A 189 -17.96 -5.54 -10.90
N PHE A 190 -17.27 -5.29 -9.78
CA PHE A 190 -16.37 -6.26 -9.17
C PHE A 190 -17.10 -7.57 -8.83
N ALA A 191 -18.28 -7.49 -8.23
CA ALA A 191 -19.09 -8.67 -7.89
C ALA A 191 -19.55 -9.48 -9.11
N ALA A 192 -19.60 -8.89 -10.30
CA ALA A 192 -19.98 -9.57 -11.55
C ALA A 192 -18.80 -10.33 -12.19
N ALA A 193 -17.56 -10.11 -11.77
CA ALA A 193 -16.39 -10.76 -12.35
C ALA A 193 -16.31 -12.24 -11.91
N PRO A 194 -15.86 -13.17 -12.79
CA PRO A 194 -15.94 -14.62 -12.52
C PRO A 194 -14.94 -15.10 -11.44
N ASN A 195 -13.93 -14.30 -11.14
CA ASN A 195 -12.89 -14.63 -10.15
C ASN A 195 -13.07 -13.85 -8.84
N THR A 196 -14.28 -13.40 -8.53
CA THR A 196 -14.55 -12.58 -7.35
C THR A 196 -15.78 -13.07 -6.58
N VAL A 197 -15.71 -12.90 -5.26
CA VAL A 197 -16.85 -13.06 -4.35
C VAL A 197 -16.89 -11.82 -3.46
N LEU A 198 -18.01 -11.08 -3.50
CA LEU A 198 -18.22 -9.90 -2.68
C LEU A 198 -19.37 -10.15 -1.71
N GLN A 199 -19.12 -9.97 -0.42
CA GLN A 199 -20.09 -10.11 0.65
C GLN A 199 -20.04 -8.90 1.59
N VAL A 200 -21.19 -8.55 2.15
CA VAL A 200 -21.31 -7.53 3.19
C VAL A 200 -21.61 -8.22 4.51
N ALA A 201 -20.84 -7.89 5.54
CA ALA A 201 -21.13 -8.22 6.92
C ALA A 201 -22.08 -7.14 7.47
N PRO A 202 -23.38 -7.45 7.64
CA PRO A 202 -24.36 -6.46 8.01
C PRO A 202 -24.24 -6.08 9.49
N PHE A 203 -24.73 -4.91 9.89
CA PHE A 203 -24.68 -4.45 11.28
C PHE A 203 -25.40 -5.38 12.27
N ASP A 204 -26.43 -6.08 11.83
CA ASP A 204 -27.15 -7.04 12.66
C ASP A 204 -26.42 -8.37 12.89
N MET A 205 -25.25 -8.55 12.26
CA MET A 205 -24.32 -9.63 12.62
C MET A 205 -23.85 -9.50 14.07
N GLY A 206 -23.69 -8.26 14.56
CA GLY A 206 -23.34 -7.96 15.96
C GLY A 206 -22.04 -8.64 16.41
N GLU A 207 -22.14 -9.34 17.55
CA GLU A 207 -21.00 -10.05 18.18
C GLU A 207 -20.50 -11.28 17.40
N ARG A 208 -21.23 -11.76 16.40
CA ARG A 208 -20.81 -12.88 15.52
C ARG A 208 -19.72 -12.50 14.53
N ARG A 209 -19.38 -11.22 14.44
CA ARG A 209 -18.28 -10.72 13.63
C ARG A 209 -16.94 -11.24 14.15
N SER A 210 -16.23 -12.01 13.34
CA SER A 210 -15.01 -12.71 13.76
C SER A 210 -13.78 -11.82 13.93
N PHE A 211 -13.80 -10.57 13.42
CA PHE A 211 -12.65 -9.66 13.45
C PHE A 211 -13.06 -8.25 13.89
N ASP A 212 -12.23 -7.63 14.72
CA ASP A 212 -12.37 -6.23 15.15
C ASP A 212 -11.52 -5.27 14.29
N LEU A 213 -10.57 -5.79 13.53
CA LEU A 213 -9.65 -5.04 12.66
C LEU A 213 -9.67 -5.61 11.24
N PRO A 214 -9.32 -4.81 10.23
CA PRO A 214 -9.09 -5.30 8.88
C PRO A 214 -8.05 -6.41 8.84
N VAL A 215 -8.26 -7.40 7.99
CA VAL A 215 -7.32 -8.50 7.77
C VAL A 215 -7.29 -8.90 6.31
N THR A 216 -6.10 -9.21 5.81
CA THR A 216 -5.90 -9.80 4.50
C THR A 216 -5.21 -11.16 4.64
N VAL A 217 -5.75 -12.19 3.98
CA VAL A 217 -5.14 -13.52 3.91
C VAL A 217 -4.83 -13.84 2.46
N LEU A 218 -3.57 -14.11 2.18
CA LEU A 218 -3.04 -14.43 0.84
C LEU A 218 -2.70 -15.91 0.75
N THR A 219 -3.15 -16.57 -0.31
CA THR A 219 -2.67 -17.91 -0.66
C THR A 219 -1.74 -17.78 -1.87
N LEU A 220 -0.53 -18.34 -1.77
CA LEU A 220 0.47 -18.33 -2.83
C LEU A 220 0.37 -19.57 -3.72
N SER A 221 1.09 -19.58 -4.84
CA SER A 221 1.08 -20.69 -5.81
C SER A 221 1.59 -22.02 -5.23
N ASP A 222 2.48 -21.97 -4.25
CA ASP A 222 3.00 -23.13 -3.51
C ASP A 222 2.07 -23.60 -2.37
N ARG A 223 0.87 -23.01 -2.26
CA ARG A 223 -0.13 -23.24 -1.20
C ARG A 223 0.25 -22.69 0.17
N SER A 224 1.36 -22.02 0.31
CA SER A 224 1.63 -21.28 1.55
C SER A 224 0.61 -20.14 1.74
N VAL A 225 0.30 -19.88 2.99
CA VAL A 225 -0.70 -18.85 3.38
C VAL A 225 0.00 -17.80 4.24
N VAL A 226 -0.32 -16.55 3.98
CA VAL A 226 0.24 -15.39 4.68
C VAL A 226 -0.92 -14.53 5.14
N ALA A 227 -0.91 -14.09 6.40
CA ALA A 227 -1.87 -13.15 6.93
C ALA A 227 -1.23 -11.77 7.12
N TYR A 228 -2.00 -10.73 6.87
CA TYR A 228 -1.58 -9.35 7.07
C TYR A 228 -2.66 -8.56 7.79
N ALA A 229 -2.26 -7.83 8.81
CA ALA A 229 -3.12 -6.92 9.56
C ALA A 229 -2.38 -5.60 9.83
N GLU A 230 -3.12 -4.51 9.92
CA GLU A 230 -2.56 -3.18 10.18
C GLU A 230 -2.97 -2.67 11.57
N SER A 231 -1.99 -2.13 12.27
CA SER A 231 -2.22 -1.17 13.35
C SER A 231 -2.17 0.26 12.79
N GLN A 232 -2.32 1.26 13.65
CA GLN A 232 -2.18 2.66 13.22
C GLN A 232 -0.76 3.04 12.77
N THR A 233 0.25 2.29 13.19
CA THR A 233 1.67 2.62 13.00
C THR A 233 2.46 1.56 12.23
N GLN A 234 1.98 0.33 12.17
CA GLN A 234 2.70 -0.79 11.57
C GLN A 234 1.76 -1.76 10.88
N GLY A 235 2.22 -2.33 9.76
CA GLY A 235 1.66 -3.52 9.16
C GLY A 235 2.38 -4.77 9.65
N HIS A 236 1.63 -5.76 10.09
CA HIS A 236 2.15 -7.04 10.57
C HIS A 236 1.86 -8.14 9.54
N LEU A 237 2.94 -8.76 9.04
CA LEU A 237 2.88 -9.89 8.12
C LEU A 237 3.21 -11.18 8.88
N ASP A 238 2.26 -12.10 8.97
CA ASP A 238 2.41 -13.39 9.62
C ASP A 238 2.47 -14.53 8.60
N ARG A 239 3.41 -15.45 8.78
CA ARG A 239 3.65 -16.63 7.93
C ARG A 239 3.63 -17.92 8.71
N GLU A 240 3.53 -17.82 10.03
CA GLU A 240 3.53 -18.98 10.91
C GLU A 240 2.20 -19.73 10.79
N THR A 241 2.22 -20.98 10.39
CA THR A 241 1.02 -21.79 10.18
C THR A 241 0.12 -21.82 11.42
N THR A 242 0.72 -21.84 12.62
CA THR A 242 0.02 -21.85 13.91
C THR A 242 -0.80 -20.59 14.17
N SER A 243 -0.38 -19.44 13.63
CA SER A 243 -1.10 -18.16 13.74
C SER A 243 -2.05 -17.95 12.57
N VAL A 244 -1.63 -18.31 11.35
CA VAL A 244 -2.38 -18.03 10.11
C VAL A 244 -3.61 -18.93 9.96
N VAL A 245 -3.55 -20.21 10.36
CA VAL A 245 -4.69 -21.12 10.24
C VAL A 245 -5.89 -20.70 11.06
N PRO A 246 -5.76 -20.25 12.33
CA PRO A 246 -6.88 -19.67 13.07
C PRO A 246 -7.51 -18.44 12.39
N ILE A 247 -6.68 -17.54 11.80
CA ILE A 247 -7.17 -16.37 11.07
C ILE A 247 -7.97 -16.80 9.84
N LEU A 248 -7.47 -17.76 9.06
CA LEU A 248 -8.17 -18.28 7.90
C LEU A 248 -9.51 -18.95 8.31
N THR A 249 -9.52 -19.68 9.42
CA THR A 249 -10.75 -20.31 9.96
C THR A 249 -11.76 -19.24 10.36
N ALA A 250 -11.32 -18.20 11.07
CA ALA A 250 -12.18 -17.07 11.45
C ALA A 250 -12.74 -16.32 10.22
N TYR A 251 -11.92 -16.21 9.15
CA TYR A 251 -12.39 -15.62 7.89
C TYR A 251 -13.51 -16.45 7.26
N HIS A 252 -13.40 -17.78 7.25
CA HIS A 252 -14.48 -18.65 6.72
C HIS A 252 -15.74 -18.57 7.58
N GLN A 253 -15.62 -18.44 8.90
CA GLN A 253 -16.76 -18.21 9.79
C GLN A 253 -17.45 -16.88 9.46
N LEU A 254 -16.65 -15.81 9.29
CA LEU A 254 -17.17 -14.51 8.87
C LEU A 254 -17.94 -14.60 7.53
N GLN A 255 -17.39 -15.30 6.54
CA GLN A 255 -18.07 -15.50 5.24
C GLN A 255 -19.40 -16.25 5.38
N ALA A 256 -19.46 -17.24 6.26
CA ALA A 256 -20.68 -18.02 6.49
C ALA A 256 -21.82 -17.19 7.12
N GLU A 257 -21.47 -16.20 7.93
CA GLU A 257 -22.41 -15.28 8.61
C GLU A 257 -22.74 -14.03 7.75
N ALA A 258 -21.91 -13.69 6.76
CA ALA A 258 -22.11 -12.53 5.89
C ALA A 258 -23.29 -12.78 4.92
N LEU A 259 -23.81 -11.69 4.37
CA LEU A 259 -24.82 -11.77 3.32
C LEU A 259 -24.29 -12.55 2.11
N SER A 260 -25.16 -13.26 1.41
CA SER A 260 -24.83 -13.83 0.10
C SER A 260 -24.38 -12.72 -0.87
N GLN A 261 -23.61 -13.07 -1.91
CA GLN A 261 -23.22 -12.09 -2.94
C GLN A 261 -24.42 -11.35 -3.54
N ALA A 262 -25.50 -12.06 -3.84
CA ALA A 262 -26.71 -11.44 -4.41
C ALA A 262 -27.37 -10.44 -3.43
N ALA A 263 -27.48 -10.80 -2.15
CA ALA A 263 -28.01 -9.91 -1.12
C ALA A 263 -27.08 -8.70 -0.86
N SER A 264 -25.77 -8.91 -0.92
CA SER A 264 -24.77 -7.85 -0.78
C SER A 264 -24.85 -6.83 -1.92
N VAL A 265 -24.94 -7.29 -3.17
CA VAL A 265 -25.12 -6.42 -4.34
C VAL A 265 -26.44 -5.64 -4.21
N ALA A 266 -27.54 -6.29 -3.80
CA ALA A 266 -28.83 -5.61 -3.59
C ALA A 266 -28.73 -4.52 -2.53
N MET A 267 -28.01 -4.77 -1.41
CA MET A 267 -27.76 -3.76 -0.38
C MET A 267 -26.93 -2.59 -0.91
N ILE A 268 -25.84 -2.85 -1.67
CA ILE A 268 -25.00 -1.81 -2.27
C ILE A 268 -25.83 -0.92 -3.21
N GLU A 269 -26.67 -1.53 -4.06
CA GLU A 269 -27.57 -0.80 -4.97
C GLU A 269 -28.61 0.03 -4.21
N GLN A 270 -29.11 -0.46 -3.10
CA GLN A 270 -30.04 0.28 -2.25
C GLN A 270 -29.34 1.50 -1.62
N VAL A 271 -28.13 1.33 -1.10
CA VAL A 271 -27.32 2.44 -0.56
C VAL A 271 -27.02 3.45 -1.66
N ARG A 272 -26.61 3.01 -2.87
CA ARG A 272 -26.32 3.89 -4.01
C ARG A 272 -27.50 4.78 -4.36
N LYS A 273 -28.73 4.25 -4.40
CA LYS A 273 -29.95 5.01 -4.66
C LYS A 273 -30.29 6.01 -3.56
N GLY A 274 -29.91 5.73 -2.31
CA GLY A 274 -30.19 6.56 -1.14
C GLY A 274 -29.10 7.58 -0.79
N ILE A 275 -28.03 7.73 -1.59
CA ILE A 275 -26.98 8.73 -1.33
C ILE A 275 -27.57 10.13 -1.48
N PRO A 276 -27.45 11.01 -0.44
CA PRO A 276 -28.01 12.36 -0.45
C PRO A 276 -27.28 13.31 -1.43
#